data_9175be121e4319d6ddb41fb39263cccc
#
_entry.id   9175be121e4319d6ddb41fb39263cccc
#
_cell.length_a   1.000
_cell.length_b   1.000
_cell.length_c   1.000
_cell.angle_alpha   90.00
_cell.angle_beta   90.00
_cell.angle_gamma   90.00
#
_symmetry.space_group_name_H-M   'P 1'
#
loop_
_entity.id
_entity.type
_entity.pdbx_description
1 polymer ?
#
loop_
_entity_poly.entity_id
_entity_poly.type
_entity_poly.pdbx_seq_one_letter_code
_entity_poly.pdbx_strand_id
1 'polypeptide(L)'
;IEGAGVGGLVKAVGIFTTELRAPDNKTIIVPNAKMMGDNIVNYSANATRRLDLTVRVSYRDDPQKVKRVLESILAAEPRVLKEPAAMVGVLNLGGSSVDFAVRPWVRTDEYWGVRFALLEAVKTGLEAEGLSIPFPQQDVHLYRNE
;
A
#
# COMPACT_ATOMS: atom_id res chain seq x y z
N ILE A 1 -6.73 -6.56 -14.98
CA ILE A 1 -6.28 -5.35 -15.67
C ILE A 1 -7.07 -4.13 -15.25
N GLU A 2 -6.53 -2.97 -15.53
CA GLU A 2 -7.21 -1.67 -15.41
C GLU A 2 -6.96 -0.88 -16.69
N GLY A 3 -8.00 -0.30 -17.24
CA GLY A 3 -7.94 0.50 -18.47
C GLY A 3 -9.31 1.11 -18.78
N ALA A 4 -9.35 2.17 -19.58
CA ALA A 4 -10.58 2.86 -19.95
C ALA A 4 -11.46 3.30 -18.75
N GLY A 5 -10.84 3.58 -17.58
CA GLY A 5 -11.51 3.96 -16.34
C GLY A 5 -12.21 2.82 -15.59
N VAL A 6 -11.99 1.57 -15.96
CA VAL A 6 -12.55 0.38 -15.31
C VAL A 6 -11.48 -0.67 -15.07
N GLY A 7 -11.71 -1.56 -14.09
CA GLY A 7 -10.79 -2.63 -13.76
C GLY A 7 -11.49 -3.96 -13.50
N GLY A 8 -10.81 -5.05 -13.78
CA GLY A 8 -11.32 -6.38 -13.54
C GLY A 8 -10.46 -7.50 -14.13
N LEU A 9 -10.94 -8.72 -13.92
CA LEU A 9 -10.37 -9.91 -14.54
C LEU A 9 -10.89 -10.03 -15.97
N VAL A 10 -9.98 -10.17 -16.94
CA VAL A 10 -10.37 -10.40 -18.35
C VAL A 10 -11.01 -11.80 -18.46
N LYS A 11 -12.26 -11.82 -18.90
CA LYS A 11 -13.03 -13.07 -19.14
C LYS A 11 -12.97 -13.49 -20.59
N ALA A 12 -13.13 -12.53 -21.49
CA ALA A 12 -13.12 -12.79 -22.92
C ALA A 12 -12.69 -11.54 -23.69
N VAL A 13 -12.01 -11.74 -24.79
CA VAL A 13 -11.67 -10.70 -25.75
C VAL A 13 -12.31 -11.06 -27.09
N GLY A 14 -13.30 -10.28 -27.48
CA GLY A 14 -13.97 -10.41 -28.78
C GLY A 14 -13.35 -9.46 -29.84
N ILE A 15 -13.96 -9.46 -31.02
CA ILE A 15 -13.53 -8.59 -32.14
C ILE A 15 -13.75 -7.13 -31.80
N PHE A 16 -14.89 -6.79 -31.19
CA PHE A 16 -15.30 -5.41 -30.91
C PHE A 16 -15.27 -5.04 -29.43
N THR A 17 -15.37 -6.01 -28.54
CA THR A 17 -15.50 -5.79 -27.09
C THR A 17 -14.61 -6.73 -26.29
N THR A 18 -14.17 -6.23 -25.12
CA THR A 18 -13.52 -7.02 -24.06
C THR A 18 -14.48 -7.11 -22.87
N GLU A 19 -14.69 -8.33 -22.38
CA GLU A 19 -15.48 -8.60 -21.19
C GLU A 19 -14.58 -8.72 -19.97
N LEU A 20 -14.85 -7.91 -18.95
CA LEU A 20 -14.17 -7.93 -17.66
C LEU A 20 -15.15 -8.38 -16.56
N ARG A 21 -14.64 -9.12 -15.60
CA ARG A 21 -15.35 -9.39 -14.34
C ARG A 21 -14.74 -8.54 -13.23
N ALA A 22 -15.54 -7.64 -12.68
CA ALA A 22 -15.15 -6.83 -11.54
C ALA A 22 -15.03 -7.68 -10.24
N PRO A 23 -14.29 -7.20 -9.21
CA PRO A 23 -14.14 -7.94 -7.95
C PRO A 23 -15.46 -8.24 -7.23
N ASP A 24 -16.49 -7.41 -7.43
CA ASP A 24 -17.85 -7.58 -6.90
C ASP A 24 -18.75 -8.45 -7.81
N ASN A 25 -18.14 -9.17 -8.76
CA ASN A 25 -18.76 -10.11 -9.68
C ASN A 25 -19.66 -9.49 -10.76
N LYS A 26 -19.57 -8.17 -10.99
CA LYS A 26 -20.24 -7.53 -12.13
C LYS A 26 -19.51 -7.84 -13.43
N THR A 27 -20.26 -7.98 -14.50
CA THR A 27 -19.72 -8.04 -15.86
C THR A 27 -19.63 -6.63 -16.43
N ILE A 28 -18.45 -6.25 -16.92
CA ILE A 28 -18.20 -4.98 -17.59
C ILE A 28 -17.81 -5.28 -19.03
N ILE A 29 -18.57 -4.74 -19.97
CA ILE A 29 -18.30 -4.87 -21.41
C ILE A 29 -17.70 -3.56 -21.89
N VAL A 30 -16.47 -3.61 -22.39
CA VAL A 30 -15.74 -2.44 -22.85
C VAL A 30 -15.46 -2.54 -24.34
N PRO A 31 -15.79 -1.53 -25.16
CA PRO A 31 -15.37 -1.49 -26.56
C PRO A 31 -13.84 -1.55 -26.68
N ASN A 32 -13.32 -2.41 -27.57
CA ASN A 32 -11.88 -2.55 -27.77
C ASN A 32 -11.21 -1.22 -28.17
N ALA A 33 -11.88 -0.42 -28.98
CA ALA A 33 -11.38 0.92 -29.37
C ALA A 33 -11.15 1.82 -28.15
N LYS A 34 -12.00 1.74 -27.12
CA LYS A 34 -11.82 2.51 -25.89
C LYS A 34 -10.66 1.97 -25.03
N MET A 35 -10.52 0.63 -24.95
CA MET A 35 -9.39 0.00 -24.26
C MET A 35 -8.06 0.33 -24.91
N MET A 36 -7.98 0.31 -26.23
CA MET A 36 -6.75 0.58 -26.99
C MET A 36 -6.38 2.08 -27.04
N GLY A 37 -7.33 2.95 -26.76
CA GLY A 37 -7.11 4.41 -26.76
C GLY A 37 -6.55 4.95 -25.44
N ASP A 38 -6.36 4.11 -24.43
CA ASP A 38 -5.89 4.50 -23.12
C ASP A 38 -4.79 3.56 -22.62
N ASN A 39 -4.10 3.95 -21.54
CA ASN A 39 -3.13 3.08 -20.88
C ASN A 39 -3.81 1.87 -20.26
N ILE A 40 -3.24 0.70 -20.48
CA ILE A 40 -3.68 -0.55 -19.84
C ILE A 40 -2.65 -0.94 -18.78
N VAL A 41 -3.09 -1.02 -17.53
CA VAL A 41 -2.28 -1.53 -16.41
C VAL A 41 -2.59 -3.00 -16.20
N ASN A 42 -1.60 -3.85 -16.40
CA ASN A 42 -1.73 -5.29 -16.16
C ASN A 42 -1.00 -5.68 -14.87
N TYR A 43 -1.76 -5.85 -13.79
CA TYR A 43 -1.23 -6.17 -12.46
C TYR A 43 -0.73 -7.60 -12.31
N SER A 44 -1.18 -8.52 -13.15
CA SER A 44 -0.85 -9.95 -13.05
C SER A 44 0.11 -10.46 -14.14
N ALA A 45 0.59 -9.57 -15.02
CA ALA A 45 1.55 -9.94 -16.05
C ALA A 45 2.89 -10.42 -15.47
N ASN A 46 3.29 -9.81 -14.35
CA ASN A 46 4.52 -10.19 -13.64
C ASN A 46 4.20 -11.05 -12.41
N ALA A 47 5.05 -12.03 -12.13
CA ALA A 47 4.88 -12.96 -11.02
C ALA A 47 5.01 -12.31 -9.65
N THR A 48 5.71 -11.18 -9.57
CA THR A 48 5.96 -10.43 -8.33
C THR A 48 5.52 -8.98 -8.46
N ARG A 49 5.10 -8.41 -7.34
CA ARG A 49 4.71 -6.99 -7.23
C ARG A 49 5.31 -6.35 -6.00
N ARG A 50 5.56 -5.06 -6.07
CA ARG A 50 5.91 -4.25 -4.91
C ARG A 50 4.64 -3.74 -4.23
N LEU A 51 4.57 -3.94 -2.92
CA LEU A 51 3.62 -3.24 -2.07
C LEU A 51 4.18 -1.87 -1.72
N ASP A 52 3.36 -0.84 -1.84
CA ASP A 52 3.71 0.51 -1.42
C ASP A 52 2.80 0.89 -0.24
N LEU A 53 3.36 0.80 0.96
CA LEU A 53 2.69 1.19 2.19
C LEU A 53 3.28 2.49 2.71
N THR A 54 2.42 3.37 3.23
CA THR A 54 2.83 4.55 3.98
C THR A 54 2.44 4.36 5.44
N VAL A 55 3.44 4.40 6.32
CA VAL A 55 3.25 4.28 7.77
C VAL A 55 3.52 5.62 8.41
N ARG A 56 2.55 6.14 9.15
CA ARG A 56 2.63 7.43 9.84
C ARG A 56 2.93 7.21 11.31
N VAL A 57 3.94 7.91 11.80
CA VAL A 57 4.35 7.87 13.22
C VAL A 57 4.47 9.28 13.79
N SER A 58 4.44 9.38 15.12
CA SER A 58 4.62 10.63 15.82
C SER A 58 6.00 11.25 15.59
N TYR A 59 6.08 12.59 15.53
CA TYR A 59 7.36 13.31 15.54
C TYR A 59 8.21 13.04 16.80
N ARG A 60 7.59 12.58 17.89
CA ARG A 60 8.28 12.23 19.13
C ARG A 60 8.98 10.87 19.09
N ASP A 61 8.62 10.04 18.12
CA ASP A 61 9.20 8.71 17.95
C ASP A 61 10.60 8.80 17.31
N ASP A 62 11.54 7.99 17.80
CA ASP A 62 12.88 7.89 17.21
C ASP A 62 12.80 7.20 15.82
N PRO A 63 13.17 7.88 14.73
CA PRO A 63 13.11 7.31 13.39
C PRO A 63 13.92 6.02 13.23
N GLN A 64 15.04 5.89 13.90
CA GLN A 64 15.87 4.68 13.83
C GLN A 64 15.18 3.50 14.50
N LYS A 65 14.50 3.74 15.62
CA LYS A 65 13.69 2.71 16.28
C LYS A 65 12.52 2.29 15.42
N VAL A 66 11.78 3.25 14.84
CA VAL A 66 10.67 2.98 13.91
C VAL A 66 11.15 2.11 12.75
N LYS A 67 12.24 2.49 12.12
CA LYS A 67 12.81 1.73 10.99
C LYS A 67 13.12 0.29 11.38
N ARG A 68 13.80 0.06 12.51
CA ARG A 68 14.10 -1.30 13.00
C ARG A 68 12.84 -2.13 13.25
N VAL A 69 11.82 -1.53 13.84
CA VAL A 69 10.54 -2.22 14.10
C VAL A 69 9.86 -2.60 12.79
N LEU A 70 9.79 -1.69 11.83
CA LEU A 70 9.21 -1.96 10.51
C LEU A 70 9.98 -3.05 9.76
N GLU A 71 11.30 -3.00 9.77
CA GLU A 71 12.15 -4.04 9.16
C GLU A 71 11.93 -5.41 9.83
N SER A 72 11.78 -5.46 11.15
CA SER A 72 11.48 -6.71 11.86
C SER A 72 10.11 -7.28 11.54
N ILE A 73 9.11 -6.42 11.36
CA ILE A 73 7.77 -6.83 10.93
C ILE A 73 7.81 -7.46 9.54
N LEU A 74 8.53 -6.84 8.60
CA LEU A 74 8.72 -7.40 7.26
C LEU A 74 9.47 -8.74 7.29
N ALA A 75 10.50 -8.87 8.12
CA ALA A 75 11.26 -10.10 8.27
C ALA A 75 10.43 -11.25 8.88
N ALA A 76 9.44 -10.94 9.71
CA ALA A 76 8.54 -11.91 10.33
C ALA A 76 7.43 -12.41 9.39
N GLU A 77 7.15 -11.72 8.28
CA GLU A 77 6.15 -12.13 7.30
C GLU A 77 6.81 -13.04 6.23
N PRO A 78 6.53 -14.35 6.22
CA PRO A 78 7.23 -15.29 5.34
C PRO A 78 6.90 -15.09 3.84
N ARG A 79 5.80 -14.42 3.51
CA ARG A 79 5.38 -14.13 2.12
C ARG A 79 6.08 -12.90 1.54
N VAL A 80 6.79 -12.12 2.34
CA VAL A 80 7.65 -11.04 1.86
C VAL A 80 8.92 -11.67 1.27
N LEU A 81 9.21 -11.34 0.02
CA LEU A 81 10.38 -11.85 -0.69
C LEU A 81 11.68 -11.22 -0.17
N LYS A 82 12.74 -12.01 -0.15
CA LYS A 82 14.08 -11.53 0.20
C LYS A 82 14.74 -10.78 -0.96
N GLU A 83 14.42 -11.17 -2.18
CA GLU A 83 14.89 -10.57 -3.42
C GLU A 83 13.70 -10.28 -4.36
N PRO A 84 13.53 -9.05 -4.83
CA PRO A 84 14.28 -7.83 -4.41
C PRO A 84 14.06 -7.49 -2.94
N ALA A 85 15.09 -6.91 -2.31
CA ALA A 85 15.00 -6.53 -0.89
C ALA A 85 13.93 -5.46 -0.65
N ALA A 86 13.23 -5.57 0.48
CA ALA A 86 12.28 -4.56 0.92
C ALA A 86 12.98 -3.24 1.27
N MET A 87 12.34 -2.13 1.00
CA MET A 87 12.82 -0.80 1.34
C MET A 87 11.97 -0.20 2.45
N VAL A 88 12.64 0.34 3.47
CA VAL A 88 12.03 1.12 4.55
C VAL A 88 12.80 2.42 4.71
N GLY A 89 12.10 3.54 4.69
CA GLY A 89 12.73 4.85 4.87
C GLY A 89 11.71 5.96 5.11
N VAL A 90 12.20 7.10 5.58
CA VAL A 90 11.37 8.29 5.72
C VAL A 90 11.00 8.81 4.34
N LEU A 91 9.71 8.87 4.06
CA LEU A 91 9.16 9.33 2.79
C LEU A 91 8.87 10.83 2.82
N ASN A 92 8.31 11.31 3.92
CA ASN A 92 7.87 12.70 4.05
C ASN A 92 7.81 13.13 5.52
N LEU A 93 8.00 14.42 5.74
CA LEU A 93 7.77 15.10 7.01
C LEU A 93 6.44 15.84 6.91
N GLY A 94 5.36 15.19 7.35
CA GLY A 94 4.00 15.71 7.25
C GLY A 94 3.63 16.72 8.32
N GLY A 95 2.43 17.30 8.20
CA GLY A 95 1.93 18.30 9.17
C GLY A 95 1.70 17.74 10.57
N SER A 96 1.36 16.45 10.70
CA SER A 96 1.07 15.81 11.99
C SER A 96 1.85 14.52 12.22
N SER A 97 2.62 14.08 11.25
CA SER A 97 3.32 12.80 11.29
C SER A 97 4.61 12.81 10.49
N VAL A 98 5.52 11.92 10.85
CA VAL A 98 6.62 11.47 10.01
C VAL A 98 6.14 10.25 9.23
N ASP A 99 6.20 10.32 7.92
CA ASP A 99 5.69 9.29 7.04
C ASP A 99 6.83 8.40 6.56
N PHE A 100 6.69 7.09 6.80
CA PHE A 100 7.65 6.07 6.33
C PHE A 100 7.11 5.37 5.09
N ALA A 101 7.96 5.22 4.10
CA ALA A 101 7.72 4.28 3.01
C ALA A 101 8.12 2.87 3.46
N VAL A 102 7.21 1.92 3.29
CA VAL A 102 7.44 0.49 3.53
C VAL A 102 7.09 -0.23 2.23
N ARG A 103 8.10 -0.72 1.52
CA ARG A 103 7.97 -1.23 0.15
C ARG A 103 8.54 -2.65 0.01
N PRO A 104 7.83 -3.65 0.53
CA PRO A 104 8.21 -5.05 0.32
C PRO A 104 7.79 -5.55 -1.06
N TRP A 105 8.45 -6.61 -1.53
CA TRP A 105 8.09 -7.35 -2.71
C TRP A 105 7.40 -8.64 -2.32
N VAL A 106 6.34 -8.98 -3.04
CA VAL A 106 5.51 -10.16 -2.78
C VAL A 106 5.13 -10.84 -4.10
N ARG A 107 4.66 -12.08 -4.03
CA ARG A 107 4.01 -12.72 -5.18
C ARG A 107 2.72 -11.98 -5.51
N THR A 108 2.44 -11.88 -6.80
CA THR A 108 1.25 -11.15 -7.28
C THR A 108 -0.05 -11.72 -6.74
N ASP A 109 -0.15 -13.05 -6.63
CA ASP A 109 -1.33 -13.75 -6.10
C ASP A 109 -1.51 -13.58 -4.58
N GLU A 110 -0.47 -13.17 -3.86
CA GLU A 110 -0.49 -12.94 -2.42
C GLU A 110 -0.60 -11.45 -2.03
N TYR A 111 -0.64 -10.56 -3.02
CA TYR A 111 -0.57 -9.11 -2.82
C TYR A 111 -1.56 -8.59 -1.76
N TRP A 112 -2.83 -8.89 -1.89
CA TRP A 112 -3.86 -8.39 -0.98
C TRP A 112 -3.80 -9.05 0.39
N GLY A 113 -3.53 -10.34 0.46
CA GLY A 113 -3.38 -11.05 1.72
C GLY A 113 -2.21 -10.52 2.55
N VAL A 114 -1.07 -10.31 1.91
CA VAL A 114 0.10 -9.72 2.58
C VAL A 114 -0.13 -8.27 2.96
N ARG A 115 -0.78 -7.49 2.10
CA ARG A 115 -1.11 -6.09 2.40
C ARG A 115 -1.96 -5.97 3.67
N PHE A 116 -3.01 -6.76 3.80
CA PHE A 116 -3.87 -6.74 4.99
C PHE A 116 -3.12 -7.20 6.24
N ALA A 117 -2.35 -8.28 6.14
CA ALA A 117 -1.57 -8.79 7.25
C ALA A 117 -0.49 -7.81 7.73
N LEU A 118 0.21 -7.15 6.81
CA LEU A 118 1.23 -6.16 7.16
C LEU A 118 0.65 -4.91 7.80
N LEU A 119 -0.48 -4.40 7.33
CA LEU A 119 -1.12 -3.24 7.95
C LEU A 119 -1.53 -3.52 9.40
N GLU A 120 -2.08 -4.69 9.67
CA GLU A 120 -2.41 -5.12 11.03
C GLU A 120 -1.15 -5.30 11.89
N ALA A 121 -0.12 -5.98 11.35
CA ALA A 121 1.15 -6.21 12.04
C ALA A 121 1.89 -4.89 12.34
N VAL A 122 1.83 -3.92 11.44
CA VAL A 122 2.41 -2.58 11.65
C VAL A 122 1.73 -1.89 12.82
N LYS A 123 0.40 -1.87 12.86
CA LYS A 123 -0.32 -1.24 13.96
C LYS A 123 0.04 -1.89 15.31
N THR A 124 -0.10 -3.19 15.41
CA THR A 124 0.16 -3.92 16.67
C THR A 124 1.64 -3.89 17.04
N GLY A 125 2.54 -4.01 16.09
CA GLY A 125 3.98 -3.99 16.32
C GLY A 125 4.50 -2.63 16.78
N LEU A 126 4.01 -1.53 16.21
CA LEU A 126 4.36 -0.18 16.66
C LEU A 126 3.85 0.08 18.08
N GLU A 127 2.61 -0.26 18.37
CA GLU A 127 2.03 -0.11 19.71
C GLU A 127 2.77 -0.92 20.77
N ALA A 128 3.17 -2.15 20.46
CA ALA A 128 3.94 -3.01 21.36
C ALA A 128 5.31 -2.44 21.73
N GLU A 129 5.91 -1.65 20.85
CA GLU A 129 7.20 -0.98 21.07
C GLU A 129 7.06 0.44 21.63
N GLY A 130 5.87 0.86 22.00
CA GLY A 130 5.59 2.18 22.54
C GLY A 130 5.64 3.31 21.50
N LEU A 131 5.58 2.96 20.22
CA LEU A 131 5.49 3.90 19.11
C LEU A 131 4.02 4.18 18.81
N SER A 132 3.71 5.38 18.30
CA SER A 132 2.32 5.78 18.09
C SER A 132 2.03 6.25 16.68
N ILE A 133 0.86 5.84 16.18
CA ILE A 133 0.27 6.39 14.98
C ILE A 133 -0.52 7.62 15.42
N PRO A 134 -0.12 8.85 15.05
CA PRO A 134 -0.71 10.05 15.62
C PRO A 134 -2.09 10.32 15.04
N PHE A 135 -2.97 10.83 15.90
CA PHE A 135 -4.13 11.60 15.46
C PHE A 135 -3.67 12.97 14.94
N PRO A 136 -4.56 13.74 14.26
CA PRO A 136 -4.23 15.12 13.90
C PRO A 136 -3.69 15.88 15.10
N GLN A 137 -2.56 16.57 14.93
CA GLN A 137 -1.85 17.26 15.98
C GLN A 137 -2.03 18.77 15.86
N GLN A 138 -2.11 19.46 16.99
CA GLN A 138 -2.21 20.90 17.06
C GLN A 138 -1.43 21.41 18.27
N ASP A 139 -0.57 22.40 18.04
CA ASP A 139 0.09 23.13 19.11
C ASP A 139 -0.81 24.27 19.57
N VAL A 140 -1.13 24.29 20.88
CA VAL A 140 -1.98 25.32 21.49
C VAL A 140 -1.18 26.08 22.52
N HIS A 141 -1.02 27.39 22.31
CA HIS A 141 -0.38 28.30 23.24
C HIS A 141 -1.46 29.09 24.01
N LEU A 142 -1.53 28.88 25.32
CA LEU A 142 -2.49 29.59 26.20
C LEU A 142 -1.80 30.77 26.85
N TYR A 143 -2.32 31.97 26.60
CA TYR A 143 -1.90 33.21 27.26
C TYR A 143 -2.95 33.59 28.32
N ARG A 144 -2.52 33.77 29.57
CA ARG A 144 -3.37 34.35 30.61
C ARG A 144 -3.10 35.85 30.66
N ASN A 145 -4.15 36.64 30.48
CA ASN A 145 -4.08 38.07 30.84
C ASN A 145 -4.22 38.15 32.36
N GLU A 146 -3.23 38.75 33.04
CA GLU A 146 -3.31 39.12 34.46
C GLU A 146 -4.22 40.30 34.65
#